data_e67190388590f8648c0307df12580fee
#
_entry.id   e67190388590f8648c0307df12580fee
#
_cell.length_a   1.000
_cell.length_b   1.000
_cell.length_c   1.000
_cell.angle_alpha   90.00
_cell.angle_beta   90.00
_cell.angle_gamma   90.00
#
_symmetry.space_group_name_H-M   'P 1'
#
loop_
_entity.id
_entity.type
_entity.pdbx_description
1 polymer ?
#
loop_
_entity_poly.entity_id
_entity_poly.type
_entity_poly.pdbx_seq_one_letter_code
_entity_poly.pdbx_strand_id
1 'polypeptide(L)'
;MALDRISLQVDAGEFLCIVGPSGSGKSTLLRVLAGLHRQSAGEVRIEADRPGTPLTAMVFQEHALLPWRTVRDNVTFGLENRGVARAEREARAREMLAMVGLARFARHYPHQLSGGMKQRVGIARALANDPEVLLMDEPLAALDAQTRTIMQEELLRIWATLGKTVVYVTHSLEEALLLGDRVVLLTARPGRVCQIYSVDLGRPRGLEVRGSPAYGALLETIWSRLREEVLRAIAADRGADSEPAGG
;
A
#
# COMPACT_ATOMS: atom_id res chain seq x y z
N MET A 1 -21.53 8.60 -2.38
CA MET A 1 -20.20 9.22 -2.59
C MET A 1 -19.20 8.53 -1.68
N ALA A 2 -18.04 8.07 -2.21
CA ALA A 2 -17.03 7.37 -1.41
C ALA A 2 -16.01 8.35 -0.79
N LEU A 3 -15.56 9.32 -1.58
CA LEU A 3 -14.57 10.34 -1.20
C LEU A 3 -15.16 11.73 -1.46
N ASP A 4 -14.85 12.70 -0.60
CA ASP A 4 -15.28 14.08 -0.74
C ASP A 4 -14.11 15.04 -0.49
N ARG A 5 -13.70 15.78 -1.53
CA ARG A 5 -12.71 16.86 -1.49
C ARG A 5 -11.40 16.45 -0.80
N ILE A 6 -10.80 15.34 -1.26
CA ILE A 6 -9.46 14.97 -0.84
C ILE A 6 -8.45 15.90 -1.54
N SER A 7 -7.67 16.64 -0.76
CA SER A 7 -6.54 17.43 -1.23
C SER A 7 -5.30 16.97 -0.46
N LEU A 8 -4.33 16.42 -1.18
CA LEU A 8 -3.15 15.79 -0.58
C LEU A 8 -1.97 15.94 -1.54
N GLN A 9 -0.84 16.34 -0.99
CA GLN A 9 0.45 16.33 -1.67
C GLN A 9 1.33 15.26 -1.07
N VAL A 10 2.09 14.56 -1.90
CA VAL A 10 3.07 13.53 -1.51
C VAL A 10 4.39 13.90 -2.15
N ASP A 11 5.43 13.96 -1.35
CA ASP A 11 6.76 14.34 -1.81
C ASP A 11 7.50 13.14 -2.44
N ALA A 12 8.43 13.43 -3.34
CA ALA A 12 9.24 12.38 -3.96
C ALA A 12 10.05 11.61 -2.90
N GLY A 13 10.01 10.28 -2.97
CA GLY A 13 10.67 9.39 -2.01
C GLY A 13 9.94 9.25 -0.65
N GLU A 14 8.81 9.92 -0.45
CA GLU A 14 8.02 9.83 0.78
C GLU A 14 7.30 8.46 0.89
N PHE A 15 7.24 7.93 2.10
CA PHE A 15 6.37 6.81 2.46
C PHE A 15 5.13 7.35 3.17
N LEU A 16 4.04 7.56 2.43
CA LEU A 16 2.78 8.04 2.97
C LEU A 16 1.87 6.89 3.36
N CYS A 17 1.40 6.85 4.60
CA CYS A 17 0.40 5.89 5.05
C CYS A 17 -0.98 6.54 5.14
N ILE A 18 -2.02 5.82 4.70
CA ILE A 18 -3.41 6.23 4.78
C ILE A 18 -4.17 5.25 5.66
N VAL A 19 -4.76 5.77 6.73
CA VAL A 19 -5.56 5.00 7.70
C VAL A 19 -6.97 5.57 7.81
N GLY A 20 -7.88 4.80 8.36
CA GLY A 20 -9.27 5.25 8.58
C GLY A 20 -10.22 4.07 8.72
N PRO A 21 -11.50 4.30 9.12
CA PRO A 21 -12.50 3.27 9.27
C PRO A 21 -12.72 2.43 8.00
N SER A 22 -13.31 1.25 8.15
CA SER A 22 -13.81 0.48 6.99
C SER A 22 -14.84 1.32 6.23
N GLY A 23 -14.80 1.25 4.90
CA GLY A 23 -15.69 2.06 4.05
C GLY A 23 -15.33 3.55 3.90
N SER A 24 -14.24 4.05 4.50
CA SER A 24 -13.78 5.45 4.34
C SER A 24 -13.23 5.79 2.94
N GLY A 25 -13.20 4.83 2.02
CA GLY A 25 -12.77 5.08 0.64
C GLY A 25 -11.28 4.93 0.36
N LYS A 26 -10.46 4.39 1.29
CA LYS A 26 -9.00 4.21 1.12
C LYS A 26 -8.62 3.48 -0.18
N SER A 27 -9.20 2.30 -0.41
CA SER A 27 -8.95 1.54 -1.64
C SER A 27 -9.49 2.25 -2.88
N THR A 28 -10.58 3.02 -2.75
CA THR A 28 -11.10 3.85 -3.84
C THR A 28 -10.10 4.94 -4.20
N LEU A 29 -9.49 5.59 -3.21
CA LEU A 29 -8.44 6.59 -3.43
C LEU A 29 -7.25 5.99 -4.17
N LEU A 30 -6.74 4.83 -3.71
CA LEU A 30 -5.64 4.14 -4.41
C LEU A 30 -6.00 3.79 -5.86
N ARG A 31 -7.23 3.33 -6.12
CA ARG A 31 -7.68 2.99 -7.49
C ARG A 31 -7.78 4.24 -8.38
N VAL A 32 -8.15 5.38 -7.81
CA VAL A 32 -8.13 6.67 -8.52
C VAL A 32 -6.68 7.07 -8.84
N LEU A 33 -5.75 6.98 -7.89
CA LEU A 33 -4.32 7.25 -8.10
C LEU A 33 -3.69 6.30 -9.12
N ALA A 34 -4.14 5.05 -9.16
CA ALA A 34 -3.70 4.04 -10.13
C ALA A 34 -4.31 4.23 -11.54
N GLY A 35 -5.23 5.20 -11.72
CA GLY A 35 -5.96 5.37 -12.97
C GLY A 35 -7.00 4.27 -13.27
N LEU A 36 -7.30 3.40 -12.28
CA LEU A 36 -8.27 2.32 -12.41
C LEU A 36 -9.73 2.79 -12.22
N HIS A 37 -9.90 3.91 -11.51
CA HIS A 37 -11.18 4.59 -11.36
C HIS A 37 -11.04 6.06 -11.74
N ARG A 38 -12.01 6.57 -12.49
CA ARG A 38 -12.09 7.98 -12.83
C ARG A 38 -12.76 8.74 -11.68
N GLN A 39 -12.12 9.81 -11.21
CA GLN A 39 -12.71 10.75 -10.27
C GLN A 39 -13.89 11.51 -10.90
N SER A 40 -14.91 11.84 -10.10
CA SER A 40 -16.05 12.62 -10.55
C SER A 40 -15.70 14.11 -10.73
N ALA A 41 -14.74 14.62 -9.95
CA ALA A 41 -14.23 15.99 -9.99
C ALA A 41 -12.81 16.05 -9.45
N GLY A 42 -12.10 17.14 -9.69
CA GLY A 42 -10.70 17.31 -9.28
C GLY A 42 -9.72 16.68 -10.26
N GLU A 43 -8.45 16.67 -9.88
CA GLU A 43 -7.36 16.15 -10.72
C GLU A 43 -6.39 15.33 -9.88
N VAL A 44 -5.70 14.41 -10.54
CA VAL A 44 -4.53 13.70 -10.02
C VAL A 44 -3.36 14.07 -10.90
N ARG A 45 -2.29 14.56 -10.29
CA ARG A 45 -1.02 14.85 -10.98
C ARG A 45 0.06 13.98 -10.39
N ILE A 46 0.80 13.28 -11.22
CA ILE A 46 2.00 12.53 -10.84
C ILE A 46 3.10 13.01 -11.77
N GLU A 47 4.13 13.61 -11.18
CA GLU A 47 5.30 14.04 -11.92
C GLU A 47 6.21 12.84 -12.16
N ALA A 48 6.70 12.70 -13.39
CA ALA A 48 7.59 11.62 -13.78
C ALA A 48 9.00 12.18 -13.99
N ASP A 49 9.98 11.62 -13.31
CA ASP A 49 11.38 12.00 -13.50
C ASP A 49 11.91 11.50 -14.84
N ARG A 50 11.30 10.43 -15.39
CA ARG A 50 11.77 9.77 -16.61
C ARG A 50 10.62 9.50 -17.60
N PRO A 51 10.75 9.98 -18.86
CA PRO A 51 9.78 9.66 -19.90
C PRO A 51 9.66 8.16 -20.15
N GLY A 52 8.42 7.67 -20.28
CA GLY A 52 8.14 6.28 -20.65
C GLY A 52 8.15 5.28 -19.49
N THR A 53 8.45 5.70 -18.26
CA THR A 53 8.24 4.87 -17.06
C THR A 53 6.78 4.89 -16.65
N PRO A 54 6.24 3.79 -16.07
CA PRO A 54 4.90 3.82 -15.48
C PRO A 54 4.83 4.81 -14.33
N LEU A 55 3.80 5.66 -14.33
CA LEU A 55 3.59 6.59 -13.22
C LEU A 55 3.30 5.85 -11.93
N THR A 56 2.55 4.76 -12.00
CA THR A 56 2.16 3.98 -10.82
C THR A 56 2.29 2.49 -11.05
N ALA A 57 2.52 1.73 -9.98
CA ALA A 57 2.26 0.29 -9.93
C ALA A 57 1.54 -0.03 -8.63
N MET A 58 0.59 -0.99 -8.69
CA MET A 58 -0.25 -1.33 -7.55
C MET A 58 0.02 -2.74 -7.02
N VAL A 59 0.17 -2.83 -5.71
CA VAL A 59 0.16 -4.08 -4.94
C VAL A 59 -1.21 -4.20 -4.30
N PHE A 60 -1.94 -5.26 -4.63
CA PHE A 60 -3.31 -5.49 -4.17
C PHE A 60 -3.31 -6.29 -2.85
N GLN A 61 -4.38 -6.18 -2.09
CA GLN A 61 -4.63 -6.95 -0.88
C GLN A 61 -4.66 -8.46 -1.17
N GLU A 62 -5.39 -8.87 -2.20
CA GLU A 62 -5.27 -10.20 -2.79
C GLU A 62 -4.07 -10.19 -3.72
N HIS A 63 -3.18 -11.17 -3.61
CA HIS A 63 -1.88 -11.17 -4.32
C HIS A 63 -1.99 -10.98 -5.84
N ALA A 64 -3.19 -11.23 -6.42
CA ALA A 64 -3.52 -11.08 -7.83
C ALA A 64 -2.46 -11.67 -8.78
N LEU A 65 -1.82 -12.77 -8.39
CA LEU A 65 -0.86 -13.49 -9.21
C LEU A 65 -1.60 -14.29 -10.29
N LEU A 66 -1.02 -14.35 -11.47
CA LEU A 66 -1.50 -15.15 -12.57
C LEU A 66 -1.20 -16.63 -12.28
N PRO A 67 -2.19 -17.48 -11.95
CA PRO A 67 -1.94 -18.82 -11.42
C PRO A 67 -1.32 -19.79 -12.46
N TRP A 68 -1.48 -19.50 -13.75
CA TRP A 68 -0.91 -20.27 -14.86
C TRP A 68 0.49 -19.79 -15.27
N ARG A 69 1.04 -18.75 -14.65
CA ARG A 69 2.40 -18.25 -14.90
C ARG A 69 3.33 -18.60 -13.76
N THR A 70 4.59 -18.83 -14.08
CA THR A 70 5.65 -19.00 -13.06
C THR A 70 5.84 -17.70 -12.26
N VAL A 71 6.55 -17.79 -11.14
CA VAL A 71 6.95 -16.63 -10.33
C VAL A 71 7.69 -15.61 -11.17
N ARG A 72 8.69 -16.05 -11.95
CA ARG A 72 9.43 -15.18 -12.87
C ARG A 72 8.50 -14.50 -13.88
N ASP A 73 7.60 -15.26 -14.49
CA ASP A 73 6.72 -14.75 -15.54
C ASP A 73 5.63 -13.81 -14.97
N ASN A 74 5.25 -13.99 -13.70
CA ASN A 74 4.45 -13.02 -12.96
C ASN A 74 5.20 -11.69 -12.80
N VAL A 75 6.46 -11.72 -12.39
CA VAL A 75 7.28 -10.51 -12.19
C VAL A 75 7.52 -9.78 -13.50
N THR A 76 7.72 -10.49 -14.61
CA THR A 76 7.99 -9.88 -15.92
C THR A 76 6.73 -9.45 -16.67
N PHE A 77 5.53 -9.73 -16.17
CA PHE A 77 4.27 -9.53 -16.90
C PHE A 77 4.08 -8.09 -17.40
N GLY A 78 4.31 -7.10 -16.55
CA GLY A 78 4.17 -5.68 -16.93
C GLY A 78 5.22 -5.26 -17.97
N LEU A 79 6.44 -5.74 -17.86
CA LEU A 79 7.51 -5.48 -18.82
C LEU A 79 7.21 -6.14 -20.18
N GLU A 80 6.61 -7.32 -20.17
CA GLU A 80 6.19 -8.03 -21.38
C GLU A 80 5.14 -7.22 -22.15
N ASN A 81 4.13 -6.70 -21.46
CA ASN A 81 3.09 -5.89 -22.05
C ASN A 81 3.62 -4.55 -22.63
N ARG A 82 4.73 -4.05 -22.10
CA ARG A 82 5.44 -2.87 -22.60
C ARG A 82 6.40 -3.17 -23.75
N GLY A 83 6.49 -4.43 -24.20
CA GLY A 83 7.38 -4.82 -25.30
C GLY A 83 8.86 -4.84 -24.94
N VAL A 84 9.24 -4.86 -23.65
CA VAL A 84 10.63 -4.91 -23.21
C VAL A 84 11.28 -6.23 -23.68
N ALA A 85 12.50 -6.17 -24.17
CA ALA A 85 13.21 -7.34 -24.71
C ALA A 85 13.35 -8.45 -23.66
N ARG A 86 13.25 -9.72 -24.09
CA ARG A 86 13.26 -10.89 -23.21
C ARG A 86 14.46 -10.94 -22.26
N ALA A 87 15.65 -10.67 -22.79
CA ALA A 87 16.88 -10.72 -21.98
C ALA A 87 16.86 -9.69 -20.84
N GLU A 88 16.36 -8.48 -21.11
CA GLU A 88 16.21 -7.42 -20.13
C GLU A 88 15.14 -7.76 -19.08
N ARG A 89 13.98 -8.29 -19.49
CA ARG A 89 12.93 -8.76 -18.58
C ARG A 89 13.46 -9.84 -17.64
N GLU A 90 14.21 -10.82 -18.16
CA GLU A 90 14.77 -11.89 -17.35
C GLU A 90 15.85 -11.38 -16.38
N ALA A 91 16.65 -10.40 -16.78
CA ALA A 91 17.61 -9.74 -15.90
C ALA A 91 16.91 -9.01 -14.76
N ARG A 92 15.89 -8.21 -15.10
CA ARG A 92 15.08 -7.46 -14.11
C ARG A 92 14.35 -8.39 -13.15
N ALA A 93 13.78 -9.49 -13.65
CA ALA A 93 13.12 -10.48 -12.78
C ALA A 93 14.11 -11.12 -11.79
N ARG A 94 15.32 -11.47 -12.23
CA ARG A 94 16.35 -12.02 -11.31
C ARG A 94 16.72 -11.02 -10.22
N GLU A 95 16.90 -9.75 -10.57
CA GLU A 95 17.18 -8.68 -9.62
C GLU A 95 16.08 -8.54 -8.59
N MET A 96 14.83 -8.38 -9.02
CA MET A 96 13.68 -8.20 -8.14
C MET A 96 13.41 -9.44 -7.26
N LEU A 97 13.54 -10.64 -7.82
CA LEU A 97 13.37 -11.87 -7.05
C LEU A 97 14.50 -12.08 -6.04
N ALA A 98 15.72 -11.67 -6.35
CA ALA A 98 16.83 -11.67 -5.38
C ALA A 98 16.55 -10.68 -4.25
N MET A 99 16.08 -9.46 -4.56
CA MET A 99 15.75 -8.42 -3.60
C MET A 99 14.71 -8.90 -2.57
N VAL A 100 13.67 -9.64 -3.00
CA VAL A 100 12.63 -10.18 -2.12
C VAL A 100 12.92 -11.58 -1.58
N GLY A 101 14.15 -12.11 -1.77
CA GLY A 101 14.58 -13.40 -1.26
C GLY A 101 13.95 -14.62 -1.94
N LEU A 102 13.45 -14.48 -3.17
CA LEU A 102 12.74 -15.54 -3.90
C LEU A 102 13.44 -16.04 -5.16
N ALA A 103 14.73 -15.75 -5.35
CA ALA A 103 15.48 -16.14 -6.56
C ALA A 103 15.37 -17.64 -6.89
N ARG A 104 15.45 -18.52 -5.88
CA ARG A 104 15.36 -19.99 -6.06
C ARG A 104 13.97 -20.47 -6.46
N PHE A 105 12.92 -19.65 -6.26
CA PHE A 105 11.54 -20.00 -6.57
C PHE A 105 11.08 -19.47 -7.95
N ALA A 106 11.97 -18.91 -8.75
CA ALA A 106 11.66 -18.27 -10.04
C ALA A 106 10.83 -19.14 -11.00
N ARG A 107 11.03 -20.47 -10.96
CA ARG A 107 10.33 -21.46 -11.82
C ARG A 107 9.08 -22.06 -11.18
N HIS A 108 8.78 -21.74 -9.91
CA HIS A 108 7.58 -22.25 -9.22
C HIS A 108 6.33 -21.50 -9.69
N TYR A 109 5.18 -22.13 -9.48
CA TYR A 109 3.86 -21.54 -9.71
C TYR A 109 3.28 -20.99 -8.41
N PRO A 110 2.32 -20.04 -8.47
CA PRO A 110 1.73 -19.45 -7.27
C PRO A 110 1.16 -20.45 -6.26
N HIS A 111 0.56 -21.55 -6.71
CA HIS A 111 0.01 -22.58 -5.83
C HIS A 111 1.06 -23.33 -4.99
N GLN A 112 2.33 -23.23 -5.35
CA GLN A 112 3.46 -23.84 -4.65
C GLN A 112 4.08 -22.92 -3.59
N LEU A 113 3.53 -21.71 -3.40
CA LEU A 113 4.06 -20.68 -2.53
C LEU A 113 3.19 -20.48 -1.28
N SER A 114 3.83 -20.13 -0.14
CA SER A 114 3.11 -19.62 1.03
C SER A 114 2.47 -18.24 0.76
N GLY A 115 1.55 -17.79 1.63
CA GLY A 115 0.93 -16.46 1.52
C GLY A 115 1.94 -15.32 1.49
N GLY A 116 2.92 -15.33 2.41
CA GLY A 116 3.99 -14.34 2.44
C GLY A 116 4.89 -14.36 1.20
N MET A 117 5.17 -15.55 0.63
CA MET A 117 5.90 -15.64 -0.62
C MET A 117 5.11 -15.06 -1.79
N LYS A 118 3.81 -15.33 -1.88
CA LYS A 118 2.93 -14.75 -2.91
C LYS A 118 2.93 -13.23 -2.81
N GLN A 119 2.90 -12.68 -1.60
CA GLN A 119 2.97 -11.25 -1.37
C GLN A 119 4.28 -10.64 -1.87
N ARG A 120 5.42 -11.28 -1.56
CA ARG A 120 6.73 -10.85 -2.07
C ARG A 120 6.80 -10.88 -3.60
N VAL A 121 6.18 -11.86 -4.25
CA VAL A 121 6.09 -11.90 -5.73
C VAL A 121 5.26 -10.72 -6.25
N GLY A 122 4.14 -10.37 -5.60
CA GLY A 122 3.33 -9.20 -5.93
C GLY A 122 4.12 -7.89 -5.85
N ILE A 123 4.90 -7.72 -4.79
CA ILE A 123 5.80 -6.57 -4.61
C ILE A 123 6.88 -6.55 -5.70
N ALA A 124 7.57 -7.68 -5.94
CA ALA A 124 8.58 -7.80 -6.98
C ALA A 124 8.01 -7.47 -8.37
N ARG A 125 6.79 -7.92 -8.68
CA ARG A 125 6.08 -7.60 -9.93
C ARG A 125 5.83 -6.10 -10.09
N ALA A 126 5.40 -5.42 -9.04
CA ALA A 126 5.17 -3.99 -9.05
C ALA A 126 6.49 -3.23 -9.27
N LEU A 127 7.54 -3.57 -8.51
CA LEU A 127 8.85 -2.95 -8.58
C LEU A 127 9.60 -3.23 -9.89
N ALA A 128 9.34 -4.37 -10.54
CA ALA A 128 9.98 -4.70 -11.82
C ALA A 128 9.69 -3.65 -12.91
N ASN A 129 8.53 -3.02 -12.85
CA ASN A 129 8.13 -1.96 -13.79
C ASN A 129 8.81 -0.61 -13.51
N ASP A 130 9.55 -0.48 -12.42
CA ASP A 130 10.23 0.74 -11.99
C ASP A 130 9.31 1.97 -11.92
N PRO A 131 8.15 1.91 -11.22
CA PRO A 131 7.18 3.00 -11.18
C PRO A 131 7.72 4.22 -10.43
N GLU A 132 7.16 5.41 -10.71
CA GLU A 132 7.42 6.61 -9.91
C GLU A 132 6.80 6.47 -8.51
N VAL A 133 5.54 6.01 -8.44
CA VAL A 133 4.79 5.83 -7.19
C VAL A 133 4.34 4.37 -7.05
N LEU A 134 4.67 3.77 -5.92
CA LEU A 134 4.18 2.44 -5.54
C LEU A 134 2.93 2.57 -4.67
N LEU A 135 1.82 2.04 -5.16
CA LEU A 135 0.54 2.04 -4.46
C LEU A 135 0.31 0.68 -3.80
N MET A 136 0.01 0.65 -2.51
CA MET A 136 -0.18 -0.60 -1.77
C MET A 136 -1.51 -0.59 -1.02
N ASP A 137 -2.41 -1.52 -1.36
CA ASP A 137 -3.73 -1.66 -0.75
C ASP A 137 -3.72 -2.82 0.25
N GLU A 138 -3.57 -2.52 1.53
CA GLU A 138 -3.52 -3.48 2.65
C GLU A 138 -2.64 -4.72 2.37
N PRO A 139 -1.40 -4.54 1.91
CA PRO A 139 -0.61 -5.65 1.36
C PRO A 139 -0.24 -6.72 2.39
N LEU A 140 -0.34 -6.44 3.69
CA LEU A 140 0.02 -7.38 4.75
C LEU A 140 -1.19 -7.93 5.53
N ALA A 141 -2.43 -7.55 5.15
CA ALA A 141 -3.63 -7.89 5.89
C ALA A 141 -3.90 -9.41 5.97
N ALA A 142 -3.56 -10.15 4.92
CA ALA A 142 -3.79 -11.60 4.82
C ALA A 142 -2.71 -12.46 5.49
N LEU A 143 -1.69 -11.84 6.11
CA LEU A 143 -0.57 -12.55 6.74
C LEU A 143 -0.81 -12.75 8.24
N ASP A 144 -0.33 -13.89 8.75
CA ASP A 144 -0.22 -14.12 10.18
C ASP A 144 0.75 -13.12 10.85
N ALA A 145 0.67 -12.96 12.17
CA ALA A 145 1.41 -11.94 12.90
C ALA A 145 2.93 -12.03 12.72
N GLN A 146 3.49 -13.24 12.73
CA GLN A 146 4.95 -13.43 12.60
C GLN A 146 5.43 -13.10 11.19
N THR A 147 4.74 -13.64 10.17
CA THR A 147 5.04 -13.36 8.76
C THR A 147 4.86 -11.87 8.46
N ARG A 148 3.85 -11.21 9.03
CA ARG A 148 3.62 -9.78 8.88
C ARG A 148 4.79 -8.95 9.41
N THR A 149 5.29 -9.28 10.60
CA THR A 149 6.45 -8.61 11.20
C THR A 149 7.68 -8.71 10.30
N ILE A 150 8.01 -9.90 9.81
CA ILE A 150 9.13 -10.12 8.89
C ILE A 150 8.92 -9.32 7.58
N MET A 151 7.70 -9.26 7.07
CA MET A 151 7.38 -8.51 5.85
C MET A 151 7.47 -6.99 6.04
N GLN A 152 7.16 -6.47 7.22
CA GLN A 152 7.35 -5.05 7.54
C GLN A 152 8.84 -4.66 7.50
N GLU A 153 9.70 -5.45 8.10
CA GLU A 153 11.16 -5.24 8.05
C GLU A 153 11.68 -5.31 6.60
N GLU A 154 11.19 -6.28 5.84
CA GLU A 154 11.59 -6.45 4.44
C GLU A 154 11.14 -5.26 3.57
N LEU A 155 9.91 -4.74 3.78
CA LEU A 155 9.42 -3.56 3.09
C LEU A 155 10.26 -2.32 3.41
N LEU A 156 10.61 -2.12 4.68
CA LEU A 156 11.50 -1.02 5.08
C LEU A 156 12.86 -1.11 4.40
N ARG A 157 13.45 -2.31 4.35
CA ARG A 157 14.74 -2.55 3.69
C ARG A 157 14.67 -2.27 2.18
N ILE A 158 13.63 -2.77 1.51
CA ILE A 158 13.40 -2.56 0.07
C ILE A 158 13.21 -1.07 -0.21
N TRP A 159 12.37 -0.39 0.57
CA TRP A 159 12.11 1.03 0.41
C TRP A 159 13.35 1.88 0.63
N ALA A 160 14.13 1.63 1.70
CA ALA A 160 15.39 2.33 1.98
C ALA A 160 16.42 2.16 0.86
N THR A 161 16.41 1.01 0.17
CA THR A 161 17.33 0.73 -0.95
C THR A 161 16.90 1.46 -2.24
N LEU A 162 15.60 1.57 -2.48
CA LEU A 162 15.07 2.06 -3.76
C LEU A 162 14.69 3.54 -3.74
N GLY A 163 14.41 4.14 -2.58
CA GLY A 163 14.01 5.54 -2.44
C GLY A 163 12.72 5.91 -3.19
N LYS A 164 11.82 4.93 -3.42
CA LYS A 164 10.58 5.14 -4.17
C LYS A 164 9.52 5.85 -3.32
N THR A 165 8.71 6.67 -3.98
CA THR A 165 7.49 7.21 -3.37
C THR A 165 6.48 6.09 -3.17
N VAL A 166 5.91 6.00 -1.96
CA VAL A 166 4.95 4.95 -1.60
C VAL A 166 3.69 5.57 -1.03
N VAL A 167 2.53 5.13 -1.52
CA VAL A 167 1.22 5.39 -0.89
C VAL A 167 0.68 4.05 -0.39
N TYR A 168 0.61 3.91 0.92
CA TYR A 168 0.31 2.67 1.61
C TYR A 168 -1.01 2.79 2.37
N VAL A 169 -1.99 1.99 2.04
CA VAL A 169 -3.25 1.88 2.77
C VAL A 169 -3.17 0.73 3.76
N THR A 170 -3.55 0.97 5.00
CA THR A 170 -3.66 -0.05 6.05
C THR A 170 -4.75 0.31 7.06
N HIS A 171 -5.24 -0.70 7.77
CA HIS A 171 -6.07 -0.52 8.96
C HIS A 171 -5.26 -0.59 10.26
N SER A 172 -3.96 -0.92 10.20
CA SER A 172 -3.07 -1.01 11.34
C SER A 172 -2.30 0.30 11.54
N LEU A 173 -2.55 0.99 12.66
CA LEU A 173 -1.76 2.16 13.06
C LEU A 173 -0.30 1.81 13.33
N GLU A 174 -0.05 0.62 13.85
CA GLU A 174 1.31 0.14 14.12
C GLU A 174 2.13 0.01 12.83
N GLU A 175 1.51 -0.49 11.74
CA GLU A 175 2.14 -0.51 10.43
C GLU A 175 2.40 0.91 9.92
N ALA A 176 1.39 1.77 10.02
CA ALA A 176 1.49 3.14 9.54
C ALA A 176 2.61 3.92 10.24
N LEU A 177 2.78 3.76 11.55
CA LEU A 177 3.85 4.40 12.32
C LEU A 177 5.23 3.80 12.07
N LEU A 178 5.29 2.50 11.83
CA LEU A 178 6.55 1.82 11.55
C LEU A 178 7.07 2.20 10.15
N LEU A 179 6.21 2.22 9.15
CA LEU A 179 6.56 2.37 7.74
C LEU A 179 6.56 3.83 7.28
N GLY A 180 5.55 4.62 7.68
CA GLY A 180 5.24 5.92 7.11
C GLY A 180 6.11 7.06 7.60
N ASP A 181 6.38 8.04 6.75
CA ASP A 181 6.91 9.37 7.14
C ASP A 181 5.77 10.29 7.56
N ARG A 182 4.61 10.11 6.95
CA ARG A 182 3.35 10.75 7.35
C ARG A 182 2.22 9.75 7.38
N VAL A 183 1.25 10.00 8.27
CA VAL A 183 0.01 9.24 8.38
C VAL A 183 -1.17 10.17 8.11
N VAL A 184 -1.95 9.86 7.09
CA VAL A 184 -3.20 10.55 6.74
C VAL A 184 -4.35 9.76 7.33
N LEU A 185 -5.09 10.36 8.24
CA LEU A 185 -6.33 9.81 8.78
C LEU A 185 -7.50 10.28 7.93
N LEU A 186 -8.27 9.35 7.40
CA LEU A 186 -9.54 9.64 6.72
C LEU A 186 -10.73 9.52 7.66
N THR A 187 -11.74 10.38 7.45
CA THR A 187 -13.03 10.30 8.15
C THR A 187 -13.81 9.04 7.74
N ALA A 188 -14.85 8.71 8.50
CA ALA A 188 -15.92 7.84 8.06
C ALA A 188 -16.56 8.36 6.75
N ARG A 189 -17.32 7.49 6.06
CA ARG A 189 -17.95 7.79 4.76
C ARG A 189 -18.86 9.03 4.80
N PRO A 190 -18.71 9.99 3.85
CA PRO A 190 -17.69 10.06 2.80
C PRO A 190 -16.31 10.36 3.36
N GLY A 191 -15.27 9.68 2.80
CA GLY A 191 -13.90 9.88 3.23
C GLY A 191 -13.41 11.29 2.89
N ARG A 192 -12.91 11.99 3.90
CA ARG A 192 -12.21 13.28 3.82
C ARG A 192 -10.90 13.17 4.59
N VAL A 193 -9.94 14.01 4.30
CA VAL A 193 -8.76 14.13 5.16
C VAL A 193 -9.21 14.70 6.50
N CYS A 194 -9.16 13.87 7.56
CA CYS A 194 -9.44 14.29 8.93
C CYS A 194 -8.25 15.02 9.52
N GLN A 195 -7.09 14.40 9.44
CA GLN A 195 -5.84 14.95 9.95
C GLN A 195 -4.63 14.27 9.29
N ILE A 196 -3.50 14.99 9.24
CA ILE A 196 -2.22 14.49 8.76
C ILE A 196 -1.23 14.58 9.92
N TYR A 197 -0.52 13.50 10.18
CA TYR A 197 0.48 13.40 11.26
C TYR A 197 1.86 13.16 10.65
N SER A 198 2.86 13.94 11.04
CA SER A 198 4.25 13.64 10.78
C SER A 198 4.73 12.55 11.73
N VAL A 199 5.51 11.61 11.23
CA VAL A 199 6.07 10.51 12.03
C VAL A 199 7.55 10.80 12.24
N ASP A 200 7.84 11.67 13.21
CA ASP A 200 9.19 12.12 13.54
C ASP A 200 9.95 11.08 14.39
N LEU A 201 9.88 9.83 13.96
CA LEU A 201 10.65 8.71 14.50
C LEU A 201 11.86 8.49 13.57
N GLY A 202 13.05 8.46 14.16
CA GLY A 202 14.29 8.33 13.38
C GLY A 202 14.30 7.16 12.40
N ARG A 203 15.11 7.26 11.34
CA ARG A 203 15.38 6.19 10.38
C ARG A 203 16.87 5.78 10.46
N PRO A 204 17.23 4.51 10.22
CA PRO A 204 16.36 3.39 9.90
C PRO A 204 15.48 3.00 11.09
N ARG A 205 14.21 2.65 10.82
CA ARG A 205 13.30 2.14 11.85
C ARG A 205 13.34 0.62 11.86
N GLY A 206 13.53 0.06 13.04
CA GLY A 206 13.31 -1.35 13.32
C GLY A 206 12.16 -1.55 14.30
N LEU A 207 11.91 -2.79 14.71
CA LEU A 207 10.84 -3.10 15.65
C LEU A 207 11.04 -2.49 17.03
N GLU A 208 12.29 -2.18 17.40
CA GLU A 208 12.67 -1.55 18.65
C GLU A 208 12.03 -0.18 18.85
N VAL A 209 11.71 0.53 17.77
CA VAL A 209 11.05 1.84 17.84
C VAL A 209 9.71 1.78 18.58
N ARG A 210 9.03 0.62 18.55
CA ARG A 210 7.75 0.39 19.23
C ARG A 210 7.84 0.54 20.77
N GLY A 211 9.03 0.34 21.33
CA GLY A 211 9.30 0.53 22.76
C GLY A 211 9.59 1.99 23.14
N SER A 212 9.67 2.91 22.19
CA SER A 212 10.00 4.29 22.50
C SER A 212 8.79 5.09 23.02
N PRO A 213 8.98 6.02 23.97
CA PRO A 213 7.91 6.89 24.46
C PRO A 213 7.27 7.73 23.35
N ALA A 214 8.06 8.19 22.36
CA ALA A 214 7.58 8.97 21.23
C ALA A 214 6.62 8.17 20.33
N TYR A 215 6.94 6.89 20.07
CA TYR A 215 6.04 5.99 19.35
C TYR A 215 4.72 5.81 20.10
N GLY A 216 4.78 5.53 21.42
CA GLY A 216 3.58 5.34 22.24
C GLY A 216 2.68 6.57 22.25
N ALA A 217 3.24 7.76 22.45
CA ALA A 217 2.49 9.03 22.46
C ALA A 217 1.82 9.31 21.09
N LEU A 218 2.54 9.06 19.97
CA LEU A 218 1.97 9.24 18.64
C LEU A 218 0.87 8.22 18.33
N LEU A 219 1.06 6.96 18.70
CA LEU A 219 0.06 5.90 18.57
C LEU A 219 -1.23 6.27 19.32
N GLU A 220 -1.12 6.70 20.57
CA GLU A 220 -2.26 7.10 21.40
C GLU A 220 -3.00 8.30 20.79
N THR A 221 -2.27 9.30 20.32
CA THR A 221 -2.82 10.49 19.68
C THR A 221 -3.66 10.13 18.45
N ILE A 222 -3.10 9.32 17.54
CA ILE A 222 -3.81 8.93 16.31
C ILE A 222 -4.95 7.96 16.63
N TRP A 223 -4.75 7.04 17.56
CA TRP A 223 -5.78 6.08 17.99
C TRP A 223 -7.01 6.78 18.56
N SER A 224 -6.82 7.75 19.43
CA SER A 224 -7.93 8.52 20.02
C SER A 224 -8.80 9.14 18.91
N ARG A 225 -8.19 9.73 17.90
CA ARG A 225 -8.90 10.35 16.78
C ARG A 225 -9.55 9.32 15.85
N LEU A 226 -8.83 8.23 15.53
CA LEU A 226 -9.38 7.14 14.72
C LEU A 226 -10.59 6.50 15.40
N ARG A 227 -10.54 6.31 16.73
CA ARG A 227 -11.66 5.77 17.51
C ARG A 227 -12.92 6.60 17.36
N GLU A 228 -12.81 7.93 17.40
CA GLU A 228 -13.96 8.82 17.17
C GLU A 228 -14.58 8.59 15.79
N GLU A 229 -13.75 8.48 14.75
CA GLU A 229 -14.23 8.23 13.39
C GLU A 229 -14.87 6.83 13.24
N VAL A 230 -14.31 5.81 13.90
CA VAL A 230 -14.89 4.45 13.93
C VAL A 230 -16.27 4.48 14.62
N LEU A 231 -16.39 5.17 15.76
CA LEU A 231 -17.67 5.29 16.47
C LEU A 231 -18.72 6.03 15.64
N ARG A 232 -18.32 7.06 14.89
CA ARG A 232 -19.21 7.76 13.94
C ARG A 232 -19.67 6.84 12.82
N ALA A 233 -18.78 6.01 12.26
CA ALA A 233 -19.13 5.04 11.23
C ALA A 233 -20.18 4.04 11.74
N ILE A 234 -19.96 3.46 12.93
CA ILE A 234 -20.90 2.52 13.56
C ILE A 234 -22.26 3.16 13.84
N ALA A 235 -22.27 4.41 14.30
CA ALA A 235 -23.53 5.13 14.56
C ALA A 235 -24.30 5.41 13.26
N ALA A 236 -23.62 5.75 12.18
CA ALA A 236 -24.22 5.98 10.87
C ALA A 236 -24.85 4.69 10.28
N ASP A 237 -24.15 3.55 10.39
CA ASP A 237 -24.66 2.26 9.92
C ASP A 237 -25.94 1.84 10.69
N ARG A 238 -25.95 2.02 12.02
CA ARG A 238 -27.15 1.73 12.85
C ARG A 238 -28.32 2.63 12.54
N GLY A 239 -28.08 3.91 12.18
CA GLY A 239 -29.11 4.84 11.77
C GLY A 239 -29.77 4.48 10.45
N ALA A 240 -28.99 3.93 9.51
CA ALA A 240 -29.48 3.49 8.21
C ALA A 240 -30.38 2.23 8.30
N ASP A 241 -30.10 1.33 9.26
CA ASP A 241 -30.91 0.12 9.48
C ASP A 241 -32.24 0.39 10.21
N SER A 242 -32.42 1.60 10.79
CA SER A 242 -33.60 1.97 11.58
C SER A 242 -34.68 2.72 10.78
N GLU A 243 -34.48 3.07 9.51
CA GLU A 243 -35.55 3.54 8.64
C GLU A 243 -36.39 2.36 8.16
N PRO A 244 -37.68 2.24 8.60
CA PRO A 244 -38.55 1.22 8.08
C PRO A 244 -38.79 1.48 6.59
N ALA A 245 -38.69 0.44 5.77
CA ALA A 245 -39.11 0.48 4.38
C ALA A 245 -40.57 0.97 4.35
N GLY A 246 -40.72 2.28 4.12
CA GLY A 246 -42.00 2.96 3.98
C GLY A 246 -42.73 2.41 2.77
N GLY A 247 -43.98 2.04 3.02
CA GLY A 247 -44.92 1.38 2.16
C GLY A 247 -45.28 2.00 0.81
#